data_272a4003a3fbc412f17d75cee37a67e5
#
_entry.id   272a4003a3fbc412f17d75cee37a67e5
#
_cell.length_a   1.000
_cell.length_b   1.000
_cell.length_c   1.000
_cell.angle_alpha   90.00
_cell.angle_beta   90.00
_cell.angle_gamma   90.00
#
_symmetry.space_group_name_H-M   'P 1'
#
loop_
_entity.id
_entity.type
_entity.pdbx_description
1 polymer ?
#
loop_
_entity_poly.entity_id
_entity_poly.type
_entity_poly.pdbx_seq_one_letter_code
_entity_poly.pdbx_strand_id
1 'polypeptide(L)'
;MTPPKVIALEEHFTSPGLRALRGEKDTPVQRKLDDLGELRIREMDEAGIDLQIISENNPATQNLDAETAIKLARASNDVLHEAVRRHPDRFSGFATLPTPDPAAAANELERAVSKLGFRGAMIMGLTHGRFMDDKRFRPIFERAVELDVPLYIHPTPPHPAVQEAYFKEYLALAVAPLGFTLETLTHTFRLVVSGLFDEFPALKIIVGHLGETAPFLLWRTDNILGERAPMPRAFAEYYREHFWLTTSGAFSNSALICSIAEMGVERIMFSIDWPFMSNRAGRKWMDAAPVSDHVRTLILGDNARKLLKLS
;
A
#
# COMPACT_ATOMS: atom_id res chain seq x y z
N MET A 1 22.20 -20.70 -11.19
CA MET A 1 21.53 -19.87 -10.17
C MET A 1 20.09 -19.72 -10.60
N THR A 2 19.14 -20.01 -9.74
CA THR A 2 17.72 -19.73 -10.02
C THR A 2 17.58 -18.22 -10.19
N PRO A 3 16.83 -17.73 -11.21
CA PRO A 3 16.61 -16.29 -11.35
C PRO A 3 15.93 -15.72 -10.10
N PRO A 4 16.21 -14.48 -9.74
CA PRO A 4 15.55 -13.85 -8.59
C PRO A 4 14.05 -13.79 -8.81
N LYS A 5 13.26 -14.11 -7.79
CA LYS A 5 11.79 -14.01 -7.86
C LYS A 5 11.36 -12.57 -8.05
N VAL A 6 10.41 -12.34 -8.95
CA VAL A 6 9.74 -11.06 -9.16
C VAL A 6 8.51 -11.01 -8.27
N ILE A 7 8.46 -10.03 -7.37
CA ILE A 7 7.42 -9.88 -6.36
C ILE A 7 6.72 -8.53 -6.55
N ALA A 8 5.41 -8.52 -6.67
CA ALA A 8 4.58 -7.33 -6.79
C ALA A 8 3.66 -7.18 -5.57
N LEU A 9 3.51 -5.96 -5.00
CA LEU A 9 2.94 -5.76 -3.67
C LEU A 9 1.58 -5.07 -3.61
N GLU A 10 1.19 -4.30 -4.61
CA GLU A 10 -0.09 -3.56 -4.64
C GLU A 10 -0.96 -4.13 -5.74
N GLU A 11 -1.54 -5.27 -5.40
CA GLU A 11 -2.30 -6.09 -6.33
C GLU A 11 -3.68 -6.35 -5.71
N HIS A 12 -4.74 -5.89 -6.36
CA HIS A 12 -6.05 -5.81 -5.73
C HIS A 12 -6.98 -6.96 -6.07
N PHE A 13 -7.88 -7.26 -5.15
CA PHE A 13 -9.05 -8.11 -5.36
C PHE A 13 -10.27 -7.49 -4.71
N THR A 14 -11.45 -7.99 -5.03
CA THR A 14 -12.70 -7.62 -4.33
C THR A 14 -13.35 -8.87 -3.77
N SER A 15 -13.55 -8.89 -2.46
CA SER A 15 -14.27 -9.98 -1.80
C SER A 15 -15.76 -9.95 -2.10
N PRO A 16 -16.44 -11.12 -2.19
CA PRO A 16 -17.86 -11.19 -2.51
C PRO A 16 -18.76 -10.36 -1.58
N GLY A 17 -18.43 -10.30 -0.30
CA GLY A 17 -19.20 -9.55 0.70
C GLY A 17 -19.13 -8.04 0.47
N LEU A 18 -17.95 -7.49 0.21
CA LEU A 18 -17.77 -6.07 -0.08
C LEU A 18 -18.30 -5.71 -1.46
N ARG A 19 -18.14 -6.60 -2.47
CA ARG A 19 -18.75 -6.43 -3.79
C ARG A 19 -20.27 -6.28 -3.69
N ALA A 20 -20.92 -7.21 -2.98
CA ALA A 20 -22.37 -7.20 -2.81
C ALA A 20 -22.86 -5.94 -2.07
N LEU A 21 -22.16 -5.54 -1.00
CA LEU A 21 -22.49 -4.33 -0.24
C LEU A 21 -22.42 -3.07 -1.11
N ARG A 22 -21.40 -2.96 -1.96
CA ARG A 22 -21.17 -1.80 -2.82
C ARG A 22 -22.01 -1.80 -4.10
N GLY A 23 -22.67 -2.92 -4.41
CA GLY A 23 -23.47 -3.07 -5.64
C GLY A 23 -22.64 -2.91 -6.92
N GLU A 24 -21.39 -3.37 -6.90
CA GLU A 24 -20.44 -3.20 -8.01
C GLU A 24 -20.91 -3.93 -9.26
N LYS A 25 -20.91 -3.19 -10.38
CA LYS A 25 -21.34 -3.71 -11.68
C LYS A 25 -20.30 -4.67 -12.25
N ASP A 26 -20.77 -5.61 -13.05
CA ASP A 26 -19.90 -6.50 -13.81
C ASP A 26 -19.20 -5.74 -14.96
N THR A 27 -17.94 -5.40 -14.74
CA THR A 27 -17.06 -4.74 -15.72
C THR A 27 -15.84 -5.62 -15.99
N PRO A 28 -15.08 -5.38 -17.08
CA PRO A 28 -13.82 -6.10 -17.30
C PRO A 28 -12.84 -5.98 -16.13
N VAL A 29 -12.75 -4.82 -15.49
CA VAL A 29 -11.91 -4.60 -14.31
C VAL A 29 -12.47 -5.37 -13.11
N GLN A 30 -13.78 -5.33 -12.88
CA GLN A 30 -14.40 -6.05 -11.78
C GLN A 30 -14.21 -7.57 -11.89
N ARG A 31 -14.34 -8.14 -13.10
CA ARG A 31 -14.05 -9.57 -13.31
C ARG A 31 -12.61 -9.96 -12.96
N LYS A 32 -11.65 -9.06 -13.19
CA LYS A 32 -10.27 -9.25 -12.75
C LYS A 32 -10.15 -9.15 -11.23
N LEU A 33 -10.78 -8.15 -10.60
CA LEU A 33 -10.79 -8.01 -9.13
C LEU A 33 -11.41 -9.23 -8.43
N ASP A 34 -12.40 -9.86 -9.04
CA ASP A 34 -13.04 -11.07 -8.49
C ASP A 34 -12.19 -12.33 -8.68
N ASP A 35 -11.19 -12.29 -9.58
CA ASP A 35 -10.37 -13.46 -9.88
C ASP A 35 -9.17 -13.58 -8.94
N LEU A 36 -9.18 -14.63 -8.16
CA LEU A 36 -8.08 -15.09 -7.29
C LEU A 36 -7.57 -16.46 -7.78
N GLY A 37 -7.45 -16.63 -9.10
CA GLY A 37 -7.12 -17.93 -9.71
C GLY A 37 -6.50 -17.83 -11.10
N GLU A 38 -7.11 -18.51 -12.07
CA GLU A 38 -6.51 -18.80 -13.37
C GLU A 38 -6.19 -17.56 -14.22
N LEU A 39 -7.10 -16.59 -14.28
CA LEU A 39 -6.88 -15.38 -15.08
C LEU A 39 -5.69 -14.58 -14.52
N ARG A 40 -5.66 -14.36 -13.21
CA ARG A 40 -4.61 -13.64 -12.52
C ARG A 40 -3.26 -14.31 -12.71
N ILE A 41 -3.18 -15.62 -12.47
CA ILE A 41 -1.95 -16.41 -12.62
C ILE A 41 -1.45 -16.36 -14.07
N ARG A 42 -2.32 -16.51 -15.05
CA ARG A 42 -1.95 -16.38 -16.46
C ARG A 42 -1.34 -15.01 -16.78
N GLU A 43 -1.98 -13.91 -16.33
CA GLU A 43 -1.46 -12.55 -16.56
C GLU A 43 -0.13 -12.30 -15.80
N MET A 44 0.09 -12.96 -14.66
CA MET A 44 1.37 -12.97 -13.96
C MET A 44 2.44 -13.70 -14.79
N ASP A 45 2.12 -14.90 -15.28
CA ASP A 45 3.05 -15.72 -16.09
C ASP A 45 3.48 -14.99 -17.36
N GLU A 46 2.53 -14.38 -18.07
CA GLU A 46 2.80 -13.58 -19.27
C GLU A 46 3.74 -12.39 -19.02
N ALA A 47 3.79 -11.89 -17.78
CA ALA A 47 4.65 -10.78 -17.36
C ALA A 47 5.90 -11.23 -16.61
N GLY A 48 6.06 -12.54 -16.32
CA GLY A 48 7.16 -13.03 -15.50
C GLY A 48 7.13 -12.53 -14.06
N ILE A 49 5.94 -12.44 -13.45
CA ILE A 49 5.74 -12.14 -12.05
C ILE A 49 5.54 -13.44 -11.29
N ASP A 50 6.41 -13.71 -10.33
CA ASP A 50 6.39 -14.98 -9.59
C ASP A 50 5.41 -14.96 -8.43
N LEU A 51 5.33 -13.83 -7.69
CA LEU A 51 4.51 -13.69 -6.49
C LEU A 51 3.78 -12.35 -6.47
N GLN A 52 2.50 -12.37 -6.15
CA GLN A 52 1.72 -11.17 -5.82
C GLN A 52 1.35 -11.14 -4.34
N ILE A 53 1.53 -9.98 -3.69
CA ILE A 53 0.99 -9.69 -2.37
C ILE A 53 -0.34 -8.97 -2.59
N ILE A 54 -1.43 -9.67 -2.33
CA ILE A 54 -2.77 -9.27 -2.70
C ILE A 54 -3.48 -8.56 -1.53
N SER A 55 -4.30 -7.57 -1.83
CA SER A 55 -5.09 -6.80 -0.86
C SER A 55 -6.51 -6.52 -1.37
N GLU A 56 -7.45 -6.33 -0.45
CA GLU A 56 -8.81 -5.88 -0.80
C GLU A 56 -8.75 -4.52 -1.50
N ASN A 57 -9.62 -4.32 -2.48
CA ASN A 57 -9.71 -3.07 -3.23
C ASN A 57 -10.34 -1.92 -2.41
N ASN A 58 -9.94 -0.69 -2.75
CA ASN A 58 -10.51 0.54 -2.20
C ASN A 58 -12.06 0.61 -2.44
N PRO A 59 -12.84 1.12 -1.48
CA PRO A 59 -12.50 1.68 -0.16
C PRO A 59 -12.43 0.66 0.99
N ALA A 60 -12.46 -0.63 0.73
CA ALA A 60 -12.50 -1.72 1.72
C ALA A 60 -13.56 -1.46 2.83
N THR A 61 -13.15 -1.38 4.10
CA THR A 61 -14.08 -1.30 5.24
C THR A 61 -14.07 0.06 5.96
N GLN A 62 -13.22 1.04 5.53
CA GLN A 62 -12.90 2.24 6.28
C GLN A 62 -14.09 3.19 6.55
N ASN A 63 -15.12 3.13 5.71
CA ASN A 63 -16.29 4.00 5.81
C ASN A 63 -17.57 3.25 6.27
N LEU A 64 -17.45 2.01 6.74
CA LEU A 64 -18.56 1.21 7.27
C LEU A 64 -18.74 1.46 8.77
N ASP A 65 -19.92 1.13 9.31
CA ASP A 65 -20.06 1.02 10.76
C ASP A 65 -19.16 -0.10 11.31
N ALA A 66 -18.82 -0.03 12.59
CA ALA A 66 -17.85 -0.93 13.21
C ALA A 66 -18.23 -2.41 13.10
N GLU A 67 -19.50 -2.76 13.32
CA GLU A 67 -19.97 -4.15 13.28
C GLU A 67 -19.84 -4.73 11.87
N THR A 68 -20.31 -4.01 10.88
CA THR A 68 -20.22 -4.39 9.47
C THR A 68 -18.76 -4.46 9.02
N ALA A 69 -17.92 -3.49 9.43
CA ALA A 69 -16.49 -3.47 9.11
C ALA A 69 -15.78 -4.72 9.66
N ILE A 70 -16.01 -5.09 10.92
CA ILE A 70 -15.43 -6.29 11.55
C ILE A 70 -15.83 -7.55 10.79
N LYS A 71 -17.11 -7.70 10.50
CA LYS A 71 -17.62 -8.89 9.79
C LYS A 71 -17.02 -9.01 8.38
N LEU A 72 -17.01 -7.92 7.63
CA LEU A 72 -16.56 -7.94 6.23
C LEU A 72 -15.04 -7.98 6.09
N ALA A 73 -14.28 -7.32 6.97
CA ALA A 73 -12.82 -7.43 6.98
C ALA A 73 -12.39 -8.88 7.21
N ARG A 74 -12.98 -9.54 8.22
CA ARG A 74 -12.71 -10.94 8.52
C ARG A 74 -13.04 -11.86 7.34
N ALA A 75 -14.23 -11.70 6.75
CA ALA A 75 -14.65 -12.48 5.60
C ALA A 75 -13.74 -12.26 4.38
N SER A 76 -13.31 -11.02 4.11
CA SER A 76 -12.36 -10.70 3.04
C SER A 76 -11.02 -11.40 3.25
N ASN A 77 -10.48 -11.34 4.47
CA ASN A 77 -9.22 -12.01 4.80
C ASN A 77 -9.32 -13.54 4.68
N ASP A 78 -10.46 -14.13 5.05
CA ASP A 78 -10.67 -15.57 4.91
C ASP A 78 -10.75 -15.99 3.44
N VAL A 79 -11.39 -15.20 2.57
CA VAL A 79 -11.43 -15.42 1.11
C VAL A 79 -10.01 -15.37 0.51
N LEU A 80 -9.22 -14.34 0.87
CA LEU A 80 -7.85 -14.22 0.40
C LEU A 80 -6.96 -15.36 0.91
N HIS A 81 -7.12 -15.75 2.18
CA HIS A 81 -6.37 -16.87 2.76
C HIS A 81 -6.61 -18.19 2.00
N GLU A 82 -7.86 -18.47 1.63
CA GLU A 82 -8.18 -19.67 0.83
C GLU A 82 -7.52 -19.63 -0.56
N ALA A 83 -7.40 -18.45 -1.17
CA ALA A 83 -6.66 -18.30 -2.44
C ALA A 83 -5.14 -18.52 -2.24
N VAL A 84 -4.55 -17.95 -1.19
CA VAL A 84 -3.16 -18.17 -0.82
C VAL A 84 -2.89 -19.65 -0.55
N ARG A 85 -3.78 -20.34 0.18
CA ARG A 85 -3.66 -21.78 0.43
C ARG A 85 -3.67 -22.64 -0.85
N ARG A 86 -4.46 -22.24 -1.85
CA ARG A 86 -4.53 -22.92 -3.14
C ARG A 86 -3.29 -22.68 -4.00
N HIS A 87 -2.67 -21.50 -3.88
CA HIS A 87 -1.55 -21.06 -4.70
C HIS A 87 -0.42 -20.45 -3.85
N PRO A 88 0.18 -21.19 -2.92
CA PRO A 88 1.10 -20.64 -1.90
C PRO A 88 2.41 -20.11 -2.51
N ASP A 89 2.81 -20.58 -3.69
CA ASP A 89 3.99 -20.11 -4.40
C ASP A 89 3.73 -18.86 -5.26
N ARG A 90 2.45 -18.48 -5.43
CA ARG A 90 2.04 -17.41 -6.34
C ARG A 90 1.38 -16.24 -5.59
N PHE A 91 0.78 -16.48 -4.44
CA PHE A 91 0.02 -15.49 -3.69
C PHE A 91 0.48 -15.40 -2.23
N SER A 92 0.46 -14.19 -1.72
CA SER A 92 0.48 -13.88 -0.30
C SER A 92 -0.50 -12.72 -0.06
N GLY A 93 -0.67 -12.26 1.19
CA GLY A 93 -1.71 -11.27 1.49
C GLY A 93 -1.26 -10.13 2.39
N PHE A 94 -1.87 -8.96 2.16
CA PHE A 94 -2.04 -7.91 3.16
C PHE A 94 -3.46 -7.96 3.71
N ALA A 95 -3.60 -7.84 5.03
CA ALA A 95 -4.89 -7.89 5.70
C ALA A 95 -5.74 -6.65 5.43
N THR A 96 -7.05 -6.87 5.27
CA THR A 96 -8.07 -5.84 5.41
C THR A 96 -8.37 -5.65 6.90
N LEU A 97 -8.33 -4.42 7.38
CA LEU A 97 -8.55 -4.11 8.80
C LEU A 97 -9.85 -3.34 9.02
N PRO A 98 -10.65 -3.69 10.04
CA PRO A 98 -11.85 -2.94 10.41
C PRO A 98 -11.48 -1.68 11.21
N THR A 99 -10.83 -0.70 10.57
CA THR A 99 -10.32 0.51 11.21
C THR A 99 -11.37 1.41 11.89
N PRO A 100 -12.68 1.35 11.57
CA PRO A 100 -13.72 1.98 12.39
C PRO A 100 -13.73 1.54 13.86
N ASP A 101 -13.23 0.33 14.17
CA ASP A 101 -12.92 -0.14 15.53
C ASP A 101 -11.42 -0.49 15.61
N PRO A 102 -10.57 0.41 16.12
CA PRO A 102 -9.12 0.20 16.14
C PRO A 102 -8.67 -0.99 17.01
N ALA A 103 -9.40 -1.35 18.05
CA ALA A 103 -9.09 -2.53 18.88
C ALA A 103 -9.40 -3.81 18.10
N ALA A 104 -10.54 -3.88 17.43
CA ALA A 104 -10.87 -4.99 16.53
C ALA A 104 -9.90 -5.08 15.35
N ALA A 105 -9.44 -3.93 14.82
CA ALA A 105 -8.45 -3.89 13.75
C ALA A 105 -7.10 -4.47 14.19
N ALA A 106 -6.62 -4.14 15.40
CA ALA A 106 -5.42 -4.72 15.98
C ALA A 106 -5.54 -6.25 16.17
N ASN A 107 -6.68 -6.72 16.66
CA ASN A 107 -6.96 -8.15 16.82
C ASN A 107 -7.03 -8.89 15.46
N GLU A 108 -7.61 -8.26 14.43
CA GLU A 108 -7.68 -8.86 13.11
C GLU A 108 -6.29 -8.86 12.43
N LEU A 109 -5.46 -7.84 12.64
CA LEU A 109 -4.07 -7.85 12.18
C LEU A 109 -3.30 -9.03 12.80
N GLU A 110 -3.43 -9.24 14.13
CA GLU A 110 -2.80 -10.38 14.78
C GLU A 110 -3.29 -11.71 14.19
N ARG A 111 -4.60 -11.87 14.01
CA ARG A 111 -5.16 -13.07 13.39
C ARG A 111 -4.62 -13.31 12.00
N ALA A 112 -4.61 -12.27 11.16
CA ALA A 112 -4.18 -12.35 9.78
C ALA A 112 -2.70 -12.75 9.66
N VAL A 113 -1.84 -12.16 10.48
CA VAL A 113 -0.41 -12.48 10.47
C VAL A 113 -0.14 -13.85 11.08
N SER A 114 -0.66 -14.11 12.30
CA SER A 114 -0.29 -15.29 13.08
C SER A 114 -1.00 -16.58 12.64
N LYS A 115 -2.23 -16.48 12.09
CA LYS A 115 -3.04 -17.65 11.71
C LYS A 115 -3.22 -17.81 10.21
N LEU A 116 -3.29 -16.69 9.45
CA LEU A 116 -3.47 -16.75 8.00
C LEU A 116 -2.16 -16.58 7.22
N GLY A 117 -1.06 -16.22 7.90
CA GLY A 117 0.27 -16.09 7.30
C GLY A 117 0.45 -14.82 6.44
N PHE A 118 -0.39 -13.80 6.63
CA PHE A 118 -0.28 -12.55 5.91
C PHE A 118 0.95 -11.74 6.34
N ARG A 119 1.40 -10.83 5.48
CA ARG A 119 2.69 -10.13 5.61
C ARG A 119 2.57 -8.69 6.11
N GLY A 120 1.43 -8.30 6.60
CA GLY A 120 1.07 -6.97 7.06
C GLY A 120 -0.38 -6.66 6.73
N ALA A 121 -0.72 -5.38 6.65
CA ALA A 121 -2.06 -4.94 6.27
C ALA A 121 -2.02 -3.75 5.32
N MET A 122 -3.10 -3.58 4.54
CA MET A 122 -3.32 -2.40 3.71
C MET A 122 -4.47 -1.57 4.26
N ILE A 123 -4.23 -0.27 4.39
CA ILE A 123 -5.18 0.72 4.90
C ILE A 123 -5.58 1.63 3.76
N MET A 124 -6.87 1.67 3.45
CA MET A 124 -7.42 2.43 2.32
C MET A 124 -7.77 3.87 2.74
N GLY A 125 -6.74 4.72 2.84
CA GLY A 125 -6.87 6.15 3.13
C GLY A 125 -7.52 6.47 4.48
N LEU A 126 -8.52 7.37 4.46
CA LEU A 126 -9.18 7.86 5.65
C LEU A 126 -10.18 6.86 6.24
N THR A 127 -10.28 6.84 7.56
CA THR A 127 -11.35 6.14 8.29
C THR A 127 -12.36 7.16 8.79
N HIS A 128 -13.57 7.17 8.25
CA HIS A 128 -14.60 8.19 8.55
C HIS A 128 -14.05 9.62 8.49
N GLY A 129 -13.29 9.95 7.44
CA GLY A 129 -12.69 11.26 7.25
C GLY A 129 -11.50 11.58 8.17
N ARG A 130 -10.95 10.60 8.89
CA ARG A 130 -9.82 10.78 9.82
C ARG A 130 -8.56 10.13 9.29
N PHE A 131 -7.46 10.84 9.39
CA PHE A 131 -6.13 10.32 9.13
C PHE A 131 -5.66 9.39 10.26
N MET A 132 -4.75 8.49 9.94
CA MET A 132 -4.23 7.51 10.90
C MET A 132 -3.34 8.12 12.01
N ASP A 133 -2.94 9.39 11.92
CA ASP A 133 -2.25 10.10 13.00
C ASP A 133 -3.14 10.37 14.23
N ASP A 134 -4.47 10.26 14.11
CA ASP A 134 -5.39 10.32 15.25
C ASP A 134 -5.02 9.23 16.28
N LYS A 135 -4.90 9.62 17.55
CA LYS A 135 -4.45 8.73 18.63
C LYS A 135 -5.30 7.48 18.83
N ARG A 136 -6.56 7.48 18.38
CA ARG A 136 -7.43 6.31 18.43
C ARG A 136 -6.87 5.10 17.68
N PHE A 137 -6.04 5.32 16.64
CA PHE A 137 -5.48 4.26 15.83
C PHE A 137 -4.17 3.65 16.40
N ARG A 138 -3.66 4.18 17.52
CA ARG A 138 -2.46 3.66 18.18
C ARG A 138 -2.44 2.13 18.38
N PRO A 139 -3.55 1.47 18.75
CA PRO A 139 -3.56 0.01 18.90
C PRO A 139 -3.16 -0.76 17.63
N ILE A 140 -3.44 -0.19 16.44
CA ILE A 140 -3.06 -0.81 15.16
C ILE A 140 -1.54 -0.74 14.96
N PHE A 141 -0.92 0.40 15.27
CA PHE A 141 0.52 0.59 15.14
C PHE A 141 1.31 -0.24 16.15
N GLU A 142 0.85 -0.26 17.40
CA GLU A 142 1.42 -1.11 18.46
C GLU A 142 1.44 -2.57 18.01
N ARG A 143 0.32 -3.09 17.52
CA ARG A 143 0.22 -4.47 17.04
C ARG A 143 1.09 -4.72 15.81
N ALA A 144 1.20 -3.79 14.87
CA ALA A 144 2.09 -3.93 13.71
C ALA A 144 3.57 -4.02 14.13
N VAL A 145 3.97 -3.24 15.13
CA VAL A 145 5.34 -3.28 15.71
C VAL A 145 5.57 -4.60 16.44
N GLU A 146 4.65 -5.06 17.29
CA GLU A 146 4.75 -6.34 18.01
C GLU A 146 4.91 -7.53 17.06
N LEU A 147 4.18 -7.52 15.96
CA LEU A 147 4.23 -8.58 14.94
C LEU A 147 5.40 -8.41 13.95
N ASP A 148 6.10 -7.27 14.01
CA ASP A 148 7.18 -6.89 13.10
C ASP A 148 6.78 -6.97 11.63
N VAL A 149 5.60 -6.39 11.30
CA VAL A 149 5.04 -6.33 9.93
C VAL A 149 4.77 -4.88 9.50
N PRO A 150 4.84 -4.57 8.20
CA PRO A 150 4.52 -3.25 7.70
C PRO A 150 3.02 -3.00 7.59
N LEU A 151 2.65 -1.72 7.61
CA LEU A 151 1.34 -1.23 7.18
C LEU A 151 1.49 -0.50 5.84
N TYR A 152 0.68 -0.86 4.87
CA TYR A 152 0.62 -0.19 3.58
C TYR A 152 -0.45 0.90 3.61
N ILE A 153 -0.11 2.14 3.32
CA ILE A 153 -1.07 3.25 3.18
C ILE A 153 -1.39 3.41 1.70
N HIS A 154 -2.58 3.00 1.33
CA HIS A 154 -3.09 3.07 -0.04
C HIS A 154 -3.94 4.34 -0.25
N PRO A 155 -3.87 4.98 -1.41
CA PRO A 155 -4.67 6.17 -1.69
C PRO A 155 -6.18 5.91 -1.74
N THR A 156 -6.92 6.99 -1.47
CA THR A 156 -8.36 7.10 -1.72
C THR A 156 -8.67 8.49 -2.26
N PRO A 157 -9.88 8.72 -2.80
CA PRO A 157 -10.31 10.09 -3.06
C PRO A 157 -10.19 10.95 -1.79
N PRO A 158 -9.77 12.20 -1.90
CA PRO A 158 -9.67 13.12 -0.77
C PRO A 158 -11.00 13.30 -0.04
N HIS A 159 -10.91 13.80 1.20
CA HIS A 159 -12.11 14.14 1.98
C HIS A 159 -13.11 14.95 1.13
N PRO A 160 -14.44 14.70 1.23
CA PRO A 160 -15.44 15.37 0.39
C PRO A 160 -15.33 16.90 0.35
N ALA A 161 -14.96 17.55 1.46
CA ALA A 161 -14.74 18.99 1.49
C ALA A 161 -13.59 19.45 0.58
N VAL A 162 -12.53 18.65 0.47
CA VAL A 162 -11.40 18.92 -0.44
C VAL A 162 -11.84 18.68 -1.89
N GLN A 163 -12.60 17.61 -2.15
CA GLN A 163 -13.14 17.36 -3.48
C GLN A 163 -14.02 18.52 -3.96
N GLU A 164 -14.93 19.00 -3.12
CA GLU A 164 -15.78 20.15 -3.44
C GLU A 164 -14.96 21.42 -3.68
N ALA A 165 -13.97 21.69 -2.83
CA ALA A 165 -13.18 22.92 -2.91
C ALA A 165 -12.18 22.94 -4.08
N TYR A 166 -11.57 21.80 -4.42
CA TYR A 166 -10.44 21.75 -5.36
C TYR A 166 -10.81 21.13 -6.71
N PHE A 167 -11.78 20.21 -6.74
CA PHE A 167 -12.02 19.36 -7.90
C PHE A 167 -13.44 19.44 -8.47
N LYS A 168 -14.33 20.26 -7.89
CA LYS A 168 -15.74 20.36 -8.30
C LYS A 168 -15.92 20.46 -9.81
N GLU A 169 -15.15 21.33 -10.47
CA GLU A 169 -15.23 21.55 -11.92
C GLU A 169 -14.48 20.46 -12.73
N TYR A 170 -13.60 19.69 -12.08
CA TYR A 170 -12.70 18.72 -12.73
C TYR A 170 -12.60 17.43 -11.91
N LEU A 171 -13.73 16.78 -11.64
CA LEU A 171 -13.81 15.58 -10.80
C LEU A 171 -12.89 14.44 -11.23
N ALA A 172 -12.52 14.37 -12.51
CA ALA A 172 -11.55 13.39 -12.99
C ALA A 172 -10.16 13.56 -12.32
N LEU A 173 -9.82 14.73 -11.81
CA LEU A 173 -8.58 14.96 -11.05
C LEU A 173 -8.67 14.51 -9.60
N ALA A 174 -9.87 14.29 -9.05
CA ALA A 174 -10.06 13.92 -7.65
C ALA A 174 -9.65 12.48 -7.31
N VAL A 175 -9.33 11.68 -8.30
CA VAL A 175 -8.90 10.28 -8.18
C VAL A 175 -7.42 10.13 -8.53
N ALA A 176 -7.03 9.02 -9.12
CA ALA A 176 -5.64 8.66 -9.43
C ALA A 176 -4.78 9.77 -10.06
N PRO A 177 -5.27 10.66 -10.98
CA PRO A 177 -4.38 11.66 -11.57
C PRO A 177 -3.77 12.66 -10.59
N LEU A 178 -4.48 13.04 -9.49
CA LEU A 178 -3.97 14.03 -8.53
C LEU A 178 -4.53 13.85 -7.11
N GLY A 179 -5.85 13.60 -6.98
CA GLY A 179 -6.51 13.59 -5.66
C GLY A 179 -5.93 12.53 -4.73
N PHE A 180 -5.66 11.33 -5.25
CA PHE A 180 -5.03 10.24 -4.50
C PHE A 180 -3.66 10.65 -3.97
N THR A 181 -2.83 11.25 -4.82
CA THR A 181 -1.50 11.76 -4.43
C THR A 181 -1.61 12.79 -3.31
N LEU A 182 -2.49 13.78 -3.41
CA LEU A 182 -2.65 14.82 -2.39
C LEU A 182 -3.11 14.24 -1.05
N GLU A 183 -4.04 13.30 -1.07
CA GLU A 183 -4.54 12.64 0.13
C GLU A 183 -3.44 11.82 0.83
N THR A 184 -2.77 10.95 0.09
CA THR A 184 -1.76 10.05 0.63
C THR A 184 -0.49 10.79 1.04
N LEU A 185 -0.05 11.78 0.27
CA LEU A 185 1.05 12.65 0.66
C LEU A 185 0.76 13.36 1.98
N THR A 186 -0.44 13.96 2.11
CA THR A 186 -0.88 14.59 3.36
C THR A 186 -0.89 13.58 4.50
N HIS A 187 -1.41 12.38 4.27
CA HIS A 187 -1.48 11.31 5.26
C HIS A 187 -0.10 10.94 5.80
N THR A 188 0.85 10.63 4.91
CA THR A 188 2.20 10.21 5.31
C THR A 188 2.96 11.33 6.01
N PHE A 189 2.82 12.58 5.57
CA PHE A 189 3.43 13.74 6.22
C PHE A 189 2.86 13.96 7.64
N ARG A 190 1.54 13.80 7.80
CA ARG A 190 0.89 13.88 9.12
C ARG A 190 1.41 12.79 10.07
N LEU A 191 1.64 11.55 9.60
CA LEU A 191 2.23 10.49 10.43
C LEU A 191 3.59 10.91 10.98
N VAL A 192 4.44 11.55 10.18
CA VAL A 192 5.75 12.03 10.63
C VAL A 192 5.60 13.15 11.68
N VAL A 193 4.87 14.22 11.36
CA VAL A 193 4.78 15.39 12.25
C VAL A 193 3.95 15.15 13.52
N SER A 194 3.19 14.06 13.57
CA SER A 194 2.42 13.68 14.77
C SER A 194 3.25 13.10 15.91
N GLY A 195 4.55 12.83 15.68
CA GLY A 195 5.43 12.15 16.64
C GLY A 195 5.19 10.63 16.69
N LEU A 196 4.47 10.06 15.73
CA LEU A 196 4.16 8.62 15.69
C LEU A 196 5.43 7.75 15.73
N PHE A 197 6.46 8.13 15.01
CA PHE A 197 7.68 7.36 14.90
C PHE A 197 8.61 7.50 16.10
N ASP A 198 8.45 8.54 16.93
CA ASP A 198 9.09 8.63 18.25
C ASP A 198 8.39 7.68 19.24
N GLU A 199 7.06 7.54 19.12
CA GLU A 199 6.27 6.59 19.92
C GLU A 199 6.49 5.13 19.49
N PHE A 200 6.63 4.89 18.18
CA PHE A 200 6.80 3.56 17.58
C PHE A 200 8.04 3.49 16.67
N PRO A 201 9.27 3.47 17.23
CA PRO A 201 10.49 3.57 16.42
C PRO A 201 10.78 2.35 15.53
N ALA A 202 10.08 1.24 15.69
CA ALA A 202 10.18 0.06 14.84
C ALA A 202 9.07 -0.01 13.76
N LEU A 203 8.17 0.98 13.70
CA LEU A 203 7.05 0.99 12.75
C LEU A 203 7.53 1.12 11.30
N LYS A 204 6.96 0.30 10.43
CA LYS A 204 7.27 0.24 9.00
C LYS A 204 6.04 0.61 8.18
N ILE A 205 6.17 1.59 7.29
CA ILE A 205 5.10 2.04 6.40
C ILE A 205 5.49 1.80 4.95
N ILE A 206 4.58 1.28 4.15
CA ILE A 206 4.73 1.18 2.69
C ILE A 206 3.79 2.20 2.03
N VAL A 207 4.25 2.83 0.96
CA VAL A 207 3.49 3.80 0.16
C VAL A 207 3.66 3.48 -1.31
N GLY A 208 2.57 3.49 -2.06
CA GLY A 208 2.53 3.26 -3.50
C GLY A 208 3.12 4.39 -4.35
N HIS A 209 3.02 4.22 -5.66
CA HIS A 209 3.19 5.26 -6.68
C HIS A 209 4.49 6.07 -6.52
N LEU A 210 5.60 5.37 -6.18
CA LEU A 210 6.91 5.97 -5.88
C LEU A 210 6.84 7.03 -4.78
N GLY A 211 5.98 6.80 -3.77
CA GLY A 211 5.86 7.65 -2.59
C GLY A 211 4.99 8.88 -2.78
N GLU A 212 4.10 8.88 -3.77
CA GLU A 212 3.12 9.95 -3.96
C GLU A 212 3.76 11.35 -3.96
N THR A 213 4.83 11.52 -4.73
CA THR A 213 5.64 12.74 -4.82
C THR A 213 6.44 13.14 -3.55
N ALA A 214 6.32 12.42 -2.45
CA ALA A 214 7.05 12.73 -1.22
C ALA A 214 8.58 12.86 -1.42
N PRO A 215 9.26 11.96 -2.16
CA PRO A 215 10.71 12.09 -2.40
C PRO A 215 11.10 13.44 -2.97
N PHE A 216 10.33 13.97 -3.92
CA PHE A 216 10.61 15.29 -4.51
C PHE A 216 10.50 16.43 -3.50
N LEU A 217 9.75 16.26 -2.41
CA LEU A 217 9.47 17.31 -1.43
C LEU A 217 10.33 17.24 -0.16
N LEU A 218 11.07 16.14 0.08
CA LEU A 218 11.77 15.90 1.35
C LEU A 218 12.71 17.05 1.72
N TRP A 219 13.58 17.47 0.81
CA TRP A 219 14.51 18.57 1.08
C TRP A 219 13.80 19.87 1.44
N ARG A 220 12.76 20.22 0.67
CA ARG A 220 11.98 21.45 0.92
C ARG A 220 11.26 21.38 2.26
N THR A 221 10.69 20.21 2.60
CA THR A 221 9.98 20.01 3.86
C THR A 221 10.91 20.15 5.04
N ASP A 222 12.08 19.53 5.01
CA ASP A 222 13.10 19.67 6.05
C ASP A 222 13.49 21.13 6.25
N ASN A 223 13.82 21.82 5.17
CA ASN A 223 14.36 23.16 5.24
C ASN A 223 13.33 24.18 5.78
N ILE A 224 12.06 24.00 5.47
CA ILE A 224 11.01 24.94 5.88
C ILE A 224 10.37 24.53 7.22
N LEU A 225 10.13 23.24 7.42
CA LEU A 225 9.45 22.74 8.60
C LEU A 225 10.35 22.84 9.84
N GLY A 226 11.65 22.53 9.68
CA GLY A 226 12.63 22.60 10.78
C GLY A 226 12.71 23.96 11.48
N GLU A 227 12.48 25.04 10.72
CA GLU A 227 12.43 26.41 11.29
C GLU A 227 11.09 26.72 12.01
N ARG A 228 9.97 26.14 11.53
CA ARG A 228 8.61 26.53 11.95
C ARG A 228 7.99 25.60 12.98
N ALA A 229 8.36 24.34 12.95
CA ALA A 229 7.86 23.30 13.83
C ALA A 229 9.01 22.31 14.13
N PRO A 230 9.93 22.69 15.04
CA PRO A 230 11.07 21.85 15.35
C PRO A 230 10.63 20.48 15.85
N MET A 231 11.22 19.44 15.26
CA MET A 231 11.03 18.04 15.62
C MET A 231 12.34 17.50 16.23
N PRO A 232 12.30 16.38 16.98
CA PRO A 232 13.52 15.76 17.57
C PRO A 232 14.58 15.41 16.52
N ARG A 233 14.14 15.06 15.30
CA ARG A 233 15.01 14.72 14.16
C ARG A 233 14.50 15.42 12.90
N ALA A 234 15.30 15.47 11.85
CA ALA A 234 14.88 16.00 10.56
C ALA A 234 13.72 15.17 9.95
N PHE A 235 12.77 15.83 9.30
CA PHE A 235 11.62 15.17 8.68
C PHE A 235 12.03 14.06 7.72
N ALA A 236 13.02 14.34 6.85
CA ALA A 236 13.51 13.38 5.87
C ALA A 236 14.22 12.18 6.50
N GLU A 237 14.82 12.31 7.70
CA GLU A 237 15.37 11.18 8.42
C GLU A 237 14.28 10.19 8.83
N TYR A 238 13.18 10.67 9.42
CA TYR A 238 12.02 9.83 9.72
C TYR A 238 11.48 9.16 8.46
N TYR A 239 11.35 9.93 7.37
CA TYR A 239 10.80 9.40 6.14
C TYR A 239 11.68 8.28 5.57
N ARG A 240 13.01 8.48 5.49
CA ARG A 240 13.95 7.47 5.00
C ARG A 240 14.03 6.23 5.89
N GLU A 241 13.84 6.38 7.18
CA GLU A 241 13.93 5.26 8.13
C GLU A 241 12.67 4.40 8.11
N HIS A 242 11.50 4.99 8.09
CA HIS A 242 10.23 4.32 8.33
C HIS A 242 9.43 3.97 7.09
N PHE A 243 9.76 4.56 5.91
CA PHE A 243 8.97 4.37 4.71
C PHE A 243 9.70 3.54 3.66
N TRP A 244 8.93 2.66 3.00
CA TRP A 244 9.27 1.93 1.79
C TRP A 244 8.31 2.33 0.70
N LEU A 245 8.79 2.42 -0.55
CA LEU A 245 8.00 2.88 -1.69
C LEU A 245 7.84 1.74 -2.68
N THR A 246 6.68 1.69 -3.34
CA THR A 246 6.47 0.76 -4.45
C THR A 246 6.26 1.50 -5.76
N THR A 247 6.50 0.82 -6.87
CA THR A 247 6.37 1.42 -8.21
C THR A 247 4.92 1.59 -8.67
N SER A 248 3.97 0.87 -8.10
CA SER A 248 2.53 0.83 -8.39
C SER A 248 2.02 1.87 -9.38
N GLY A 249 1.77 1.50 -10.63
CA GLY A 249 1.22 2.41 -11.63
C GLY A 249 2.07 3.62 -12.03
N ALA A 250 3.12 3.98 -11.28
CA ALA A 250 4.00 5.12 -11.55
C ALA A 250 5.23 4.72 -12.37
N PHE A 251 5.03 4.28 -13.62
CA PHE A 251 6.09 3.77 -14.49
C PHE A 251 6.88 4.90 -15.16
N SER A 252 7.48 5.77 -14.33
CA SER A 252 8.26 6.95 -14.74
C SER A 252 9.73 6.81 -14.33
N ASN A 253 10.64 6.90 -15.29
CA ASN A 253 12.08 6.85 -15.03
C ASN A 253 12.54 8.01 -14.14
N SER A 254 12.03 9.23 -14.38
CA SER A 254 12.41 10.41 -13.59
C SER A 254 11.96 10.28 -12.13
N ALA A 255 10.73 9.79 -11.90
CA ALA A 255 10.23 9.55 -10.56
C ALA A 255 11.01 8.43 -9.85
N LEU A 256 11.35 7.34 -10.55
CA LEU A 256 12.17 6.26 -10.02
C LEU A 256 13.55 6.75 -9.57
N ILE A 257 14.26 7.51 -10.43
CA ILE A 257 15.58 8.03 -10.09
C ILE A 257 15.53 9.00 -8.91
N CYS A 258 14.53 9.90 -8.87
CA CYS A 258 14.30 10.77 -7.71
C CYS A 258 14.09 9.96 -6.44
N SER A 259 13.22 8.94 -6.48
CA SER A 259 12.94 8.09 -5.32
C SER A 259 14.18 7.32 -4.85
N ILE A 260 14.99 6.78 -5.77
CA ILE A 260 16.25 6.11 -5.41
C ILE A 260 17.24 7.09 -4.78
N ALA A 261 17.37 8.31 -5.34
CA ALA A 261 18.31 9.31 -4.84
C ALA A 261 17.94 9.79 -3.42
N GLU A 262 16.66 9.96 -3.14
CA GLU A 262 16.18 10.48 -1.86
C GLU A 262 16.02 9.40 -0.77
N MET A 263 15.60 8.18 -1.14
CA MET A 263 15.26 7.13 -0.18
C MET A 263 16.33 6.04 -0.04
N GLY A 264 17.21 5.88 -1.04
CA GLY A 264 18.04 4.69 -1.19
C GLY A 264 17.30 3.55 -1.89
N VAL A 265 18.05 2.77 -2.68
CA VAL A 265 17.46 1.68 -3.49
C VAL A 265 16.80 0.58 -2.63
N GLU A 266 17.30 0.35 -1.43
CA GLU A 266 16.78 -0.66 -0.48
C GLU A 266 15.37 -0.34 0.04
N ARG A 267 14.89 0.87 -0.23
CA ARG A 267 13.55 1.32 0.12
C ARG A 267 12.55 1.26 -1.02
N ILE A 268 12.97 0.83 -2.23
CA ILE A 268 12.12 0.78 -3.41
C ILE A 268 11.78 -0.68 -3.73
N MET A 269 10.49 -0.98 -3.95
CA MET A 269 9.98 -2.30 -4.29
C MET A 269 9.12 -2.23 -5.55
N PHE A 270 9.03 -3.35 -6.25
CA PHE A 270 8.23 -3.46 -7.46
C PHE A 270 6.75 -3.69 -7.12
N SER A 271 5.86 -3.08 -7.89
CA SER A 271 4.43 -3.33 -7.86
C SER A 271 3.77 -2.79 -9.14
N ILE A 272 2.56 -3.26 -9.43
CA ILE A 272 1.83 -2.94 -10.66
C ILE A 272 0.62 -2.05 -10.41
N ASP A 273 -0.12 -2.27 -9.34
CA ASP A 273 -1.49 -1.77 -9.13
C ASP A 273 -2.50 -2.53 -10.02
N TRP A 274 -2.32 -3.86 -10.12
CA TRP A 274 -3.23 -4.70 -10.90
C TRP A 274 -4.59 -4.82 -10.19
N PRO A 275 -5.71 -4.76 -10.90
CA PRO A 275 -5.89 -4.79 -12.36
C PRO A 275 -6.01 -3.42 -13.03
N PHE A 276 -5.79 -2.33 -12.32
CA PHE A 276 -5.91 -0.97 -12.86
C PHE A 276 -4.79 -0.66 -13.84
N MET A 277 -3.60 -1.24 -13.61
CA MET A 277 -2.47 -1.19 -14.51
C MET A 277 -2.11 -2.59 -15.04
N SER A 278 -1.43 -2.64 -16.17
CA SER A 278 -1.05 -3.89 -16.83
C SER A 278 0.24 -4.47 -16.26
N ASN A 279 0.22 -5.73 -15.81
CA ASN A 279 1.42 -6.49 -15.42
C ASN A 279 2.53 -6.40 -16.48
N ARG A 280 2.18 -6.61 -17.75
CA ARG A 280 3.13 -6.54 -18.88
C ARG A 280 3.73 -5.15 -19.06
N ALA A 281 2.93 -4.09 -18.90
CA ALA A 281 3.41 -2.72 -19.05
C ALA A 281 4.42 -2.35 -17.94
N GLY A 282 4.08 -2.63 -16.68
CA GLY A 282 4.97 -2.37 -15.55
C GLY A 282 6.25 -3.19 -15.61
N ARG A 283 6.17 -4.49 -15.98
CA ARG A 283 7.35 -5.33 -16.14
C ARG A 283 8.25 -4.84 -17.27
N LYS A 284 7.69 -4.56 -18.45
CA LYS A 284 8.46 -4.02 -19.58
C LYS A 284 9.14 -2.69 -19.24
N TRP A 285 8.46 -1.80 -18.53
CA TRP A 285 9.06 -0.56 -18.06
C TRP A 285 10.24 -0.81 -17.13
N MET A 286 10.07 -1.70 -16.13
CA MET A 286 11.14 -1.99 -15.16
C MET A 286 12.35 -2.65 -15.83
N ASP A 287 12.15 -3.51 -16.83
CA ASP A 287 13.23 -4.13 -17.59
C ASP A 287 14.03 -3.09 -18.40
N ALA A 288 13.38 -2.03 -18.87
CA ALA A 288 14.00 -0.95 -19.63
C ALA A 288 14.44 0.25 -18.76
N ALA A 289 14.16 0.27 -17.47
CA ALA A 289 14.51 1.36 -16.57
C ALA A 289 16.05 1.61 -16.55
N PRO A 290 16.50 2.87 -16.50
CA PRO A 290 17.92 3.23 -16.57
C PRO A 290 18.64 2.99 -15.23
N VAL A 291 18.64 1.75 -14.77
CA VAL A 291 19.29 1.30 -13.54
C VAL A 291 20.16 0.08 -13.82
N SER A 292 21.16 -0.19 -12.98
CA SER A 292 21.99 -1.39 -13.13
C SER A 292 21.18 -2.65 -12.84
N ASP A 293 21.67 -3.80 -13.34
CA ASP A 293 21.01 -5.10 -13.10
C ASP A 293 20.91 -5.43 -11.60
N HIS A 294 21.92 -5.04 -10.82
CA HIS A 294 21.89 -5.18 -9.36
C HIS A 294 20.73 -4.38 -8.73
N VAL A 295 20.61 -3.09 -9.09
CA VAL A 295 19.50 -2.25 -8.62
C VAL A 295 18.15 -2.81 -9.05
N ARG A 296 18.05 -3.28 -10.29
CA ARG A 296 16.83 -3.93 -10.81
C ARG A 296 16.45 -5.18 -10.01
N THR A 297 17.40 -6.03 -9.67
CA THR A 297 17.18 -7.24 -8.85
C THR A 297 16.66 -6.87 -7.46
N LEU A 298 17.25 -5.86 -6.81
CA LEU A 298 16.78 -5.38 -5.51
C LEU A 298 15.32 -4.94 -5.58
N ILE A 299 14.98 -4.11 -6.56
CA ILE A 299 13.62 -3.55 -6.72
C ILE A 299 12.62 -4.65 -7.08
N LEU A 300 12.96 -5.54 -8.02
CA LEU A 300 12.05 -6.58 -8.49
C LEU A 300 11.67 -7.61 -7.42
N GLY A 301 12.52 -7.84 -6.41
CA GLY A 301 12.17 -8.88 -5.43
C GLY A 301 12.93 -8.85 -4.12
N ASP A 302 14.23 -8.58 -4.09
CA ASP A 302 15.03 -8.79 -2.88
C ASP A 302 14.63 -7.86 -1.72
N ASN A 303 14.28 -6.61 -2.03
CA ASN A 303 13.80 -5.66 -1.02
C ASN A 303 12.46 -6.12 -0.41
N ALA A 304 11.52 -6.55 -1.26
CA ALA A 304 10.23 -7.08 -0.81
C ALA A 304 10.42 -8.35 0.04
N ARG A 305 11.29 -9.26 -0.43
CA ARG A 305 11.61 -10.50 0.31
C ARG A 305 12.15 -10.17 1.70
N LYS A 306 13.07 -9.22 1.81
CA LYS A 306 13.67 -8.81 3.08
C LYS A 306 12.63 -8.18 4.01
N LEU A 307 11.86 -7.19 3.53
CA LEU A 307 10.88 -6.46 4.33
C LEU A 307 9.75 -7.39 4.83
N LEU A 308 9.23 -8.23 3.94
CA LEU A 308 8.07 -9.10 4.20
C LEU A 308 8.47 -10.50 4.72
N LYS A 309 9.77 -10.75 4.93
CA LYS A 309 10.29 -12.05 5.41
C LYS A 309 9.78 -13.22 4.57
N LEU A 310 9.85 -13.08 3.24
CA LEU A 310 9.46 -14.13 2.31
C LEU A 310 10.61 -15.10 2.08
N SER A 311 10.30 -16.38 1.99
CA SER A 311 11.27 -17.47 1.71
C SER A 311 11.70 -17.53 0.24
#